data_653e30a57564bd2b2e48b99eae6da4f0
#
_entry.id   653e30a57564bd2b2e48b99eae6da4f0
#
_cell.length_a   1.000
_cell.length_b   1.000
_cell.length_c   1.000
_cell.angle_alpha   90.00
_cell.angle_beta   90.00
_cell.angle_gamma   90.00
#
_symmetry.space_group_name_H-M   'P 1'
#
loop_
_entity.id
_entity.type
_entity.pdbx_description
1 polymer ?
#
loop_
_entity_poly.entity_id
_entity_poly.type
_entity_poly.pdbx_seq_one_letter_code
_entity_poly.pdbx_strand_id
1 'polypeptide(L)'
;TQINFENIVCVNTPDFLQFRGSGQKISSKEKIYRVKDFTHGLQYQDIDATPEIRTSQDIEPLKKAPEFVPSDIPLLSSTDSWVNLKSLGAVGDGKTDDTEILKKAIASYSTIYLPSGHYWVTEPIILKPETNLVGLHPSITQIMLRDSTEAYQGVGTPLPLLEAPRGGTNIVSGIGLNTSGVNPRAVAAKWMAGEKSMMNDVRFSGGHGTYDLKGRDVR
;
A
#
# COMPACT_ATOMS: atom_id res chain seq x y z
N THR A 1 5.50 9.04 18.92
CA THR A 1 4.47 9.25 17.90
C THR A 1 4.37 10.74 17.63
N GLN A 2 4.28 11.12 16.36
CA GLN A 2 4.13 12.50 15.91
C GLN A 2 2.87 12.58 15.04
N ILE A 3 2.14 13.68 15.14
CA ILE A 3 0.95 13.97 14.33
C ILE A 3 1.25 15.22 13.54
N ASN A 4 1.13 15.13 12.20
CA ASN A 4 1.32 16.25 11.30
C ASN A 4 0.05 16.45 10.46
N PHE A 5 -0.32 17.70 10.28
CA PHE A 5 -1.34 18.13 9.33
C PHE A 5 -0.79 19.27 8.50
N GLU A 6 -0.98 19.20 7.19
CA GLU A 6 -0.52 20.22 6.26
C GLU A 6 -1.66 20.64 5.34
N ASN A 7 -1.73 21.94 5.06
CA ASN A 7 -2.64 22.53 4.08
C ASN A 7 -4.12 22.17 4.28
N ILE A 8 -4.61 22.23 5.52
CA ILE A 8 -6.01 21.96 5.86
C ILE A 8 -6.80 23.28 5.83
N VAL A 9 -7.87 23.33 5.04
CA VAL A 9 -8.79 24.49 5.02
C VAL A 9 -10.01 24.18 5.88
N CYS A 10 -10.27 25.06 6.85
CA CYS A 10 -11.41 24.98 7.75
C CYS A 10 -12.42 26.05 7.39
N VAL A 11 -13.70 25.69 7.28
CA VAL A 11 -14.81 26.59 6.97
C VAL A 11 -15.89 26.42 8.03
N ASN A 12 -16.24 27.52 8.72
CA ASN A 12 -17.21 27.52 9.83
C ASN A 12 -16.90 26.51 10.95
N THR A 13 -15.62 26.23 11.15
CA THR A 13 -15.12 25.30 12.17
C THR A 13 -14.20 26.07 13.11
N PRO A 14 -14.66 26.56 14.26
CA PRO A 14 -13.83 27.40 15.13
C PRO A 14 -12.69 26.62 15.79
N ASP A 15 -12.89 25.37 16.12
CA ASP A 15 -11.86 24.50 16.73
C ASP A 15 -11.30 23.53 15.70
N PHE A 16 -10.04 23.71 15.33
CA PHE A 16 -9.33 22.79 14.43
C PHE A 16 -9.05 21.45 15.10
N LEU A 17 -8.63 21.49 16.36
CA LEU A 17 -8.22 20.33 17.11
C LEU A 17 -8.48 20.52 18.60
N GLN A 18 -8.79 19.42 19.30
CA GLN A 18 -8.84 19.38 20.76
C GLN A 18 -8.04 18.20 21.29
N PHE A 19 -7.18 18.47 22.26
CA PHE A 19 -6.47 17.44 23.00
C PHE A 19 -7.39 16.80 24.03
N ARG A 20 -7.70 15.53 23.87
CA ARG A 20 -8.66 14.81 24.73
C ARG A 20 -8.25 14.83 26.21
N GLY A 21 -6.96 14.66 26.52
CA GLY A 21 -6.46 14.56 27.88
C GLY A 21 -6.49 15.88 28.64
N SER A 22 -6.06 16.98 28.01
CA SER A 22 -5.97 18.32 28.62
C SER A 22 -7.21 19.19 28.38
N GLY A 23 -8.03 18.85 27.41
CA GLY A 23 -9.11 19.72 26.92
C GLY A 23 -8.63 20.94 26.14
N GLN A 24 -7.32 21.15 25.98
CA GLN A 24 -6.76 22.25 25.23
C GLN A 24 -7.23 22.21 23.78
N LYS A 25 -7.56 23.38 23.23
CA LYS A 25 -8.04 23.55 21.87
C LYS A 25 -7.04 24.39 21.04
N ILE A 26 -6.97 24.05 19.79
CA ILE A 26 -6.36 24.88 18.75
C ILE A 26 -7.50 25.47 17.95
N SER A 27 -7.69 26.78 18.05
CA SER A 27 -8.88 27.48 17.55
C SER A 27 -8.49 28.68 16.71
N SER A 28 -9.40 29.06 15.80
CA SER A 28 -9.31 30.32 15.05
C SER A 28 -10.59 31.13 15.24
N LYS A 29 -10.45 32.47 15.29
CA LYS A 29 -11.58 33.41 15.30
C LYS A 29 -12.15 33.62 13.89
N GLU A 30 -11.44 33.19 12.88
CA GLU A 30 -11.80 33.37 11.50
C GLU A 30 -12.81 32.33 11.04
N LYS A 31 -13.78 32.75 10.22
CA LYS A 31 -14.76 31.82 9.63
C LYS A 31 -14.13 30.87 8.62
N ILE A 32 -13.08 31.32 7.94
CA ILE A 32 -12.33 30.56 6.94
C ILE A 32 -10.86 30.75 7.22
N TYR A 33 -10.14 29.69 7.43
CA TYR A 33 -8.70 29.72 7.67
C TYR A 33 -8.01 28.49 7.12
N ARG A 34 -6.72 28.60 6.91
CA ARG A 34 -5.86 27.49 6.51
C ARG A 34 -4.89 27.17 7.63
N VAL A 35 -4.82 25.92 8.03
CA VAL A 35 -3.71 25.37 8.79
C VAL A 35 -2.66 24.97 7.77
N LYS A 36 -1.62 25.80 7.62
CA LYS A 36 -0.52 25.50 6.69
C LYS A 36 0.29 24.34 7.20
N ASP A 37 0.61 24.38 8.49
CA ASP A 37 1.33 23.35 9.20
C ASP A 37 0.81 23.23 10.62
N PHE A 38 0.70 22.01 11.08
CA PHE A 38 0.49 21.66 12.48
C PHE A 38 1.27 20.39 12.80
N THR A 39 2.13 20.47 13.79
CA THR A 39 2.89 19.32 14.27
C THR A 39 2.75 19.19 15.78
N HIS A 40 2.40 18.02 16.26
CA HIS A 40 2.42 17.67 17.69
C HIS A 40 3.12 16.33 17.90
N GLY A 41 4.13 16.32 18.78
CA GLY A 41 4.84 15.10 19.12
C GLY A 41 6.29 15.35 19.45
N LEU A 42 7.08 14.29 19.45
CA LEU A 42 8.50 14.34 19.76
C LEU A 42 9.26 15.06 18.66
N GLN A 43 9.92 16.16 19.00
CA GLN A 43 10.68 17.00 18.07
C GLN A 43 12.08 17.24 18.60
N TYR A 44 13.06 17.27 17.68
CA TYR A 44 14.43 17.65 17.93
C TYR A 44 14.63 19.08 17.41
N GLN A 45 15.29 19.94 18.16
CA GLN A 45 15.65 21.28 17.69
C GLN A 45 16.96 21.26 16.90
N ASP A 46 17.83 20.32 17.23
CA ASP A 46 19.12 20.11 16.59
C ASP A 46 19.49 18.62 16.72
N ILE A 47 20.48 18.18 15.95
CA ILE A 47 20.94 16.78 15.91
C ILE A 47 21.34 16.27 17.30
N ASP A 48 21.97 17.12 18.13
CA ASP A 48 22.44 16.77 19.46
C ASP A 48 21.48 17.18 20.59
N ALA A 49 20.29 17.70 20.24
CA ALA A 49 19.33 18.15 21.25
C ALA A 49 18.55 16.97 21.85
N THR A 50 18.19 17.10 23.11
CA THR A 50 17.24 16.19 23.74
C THR A 50 15.86 16.39 23.13
N PRO A 51 15.19 15.30 22.68
CA PRO A 51 13.87 15.42 22.10
C PRO A 51 12.83 15.86 23.13
N GLU A 52 11.91 16.71 22.72
CA GLU A 52 10.81 17.20 23.55
C GLU A 52 9.48 17.05 22.83
N ILE A 53 8.40 16.82 23.60
CA ILE A 53 7.05 16.87 23.04
C ILE A 53 6.67 18.34 22.89
N ARG A 54 6.49 18.76 21.64
CA ARG A 54 6.13 20.12 21.29
C ARG A 54 4.92 20.18 20.38
N THR A 55 4.28 21.33 20.38
CA THR A 55 3.23 21.69 19.41
C THR A 55 3.71 22.91 18.66
N SER A 56 3.77 22.82 17.34
CA SER A 56 3.99 23.95 16.43
C SER A 56 2.79 24.07 15.49
N GLN A 57 2.49 25.31 15.09
CA GLN A 57 1.37 25.57 14.19
C GLN A 57 1.60 26.85 13.39
N ASP A 58 1.17 26.82 12.14
CA ASP A 58 1.08 28.01 11.26
C ASP A 58 -0.34 28.06 10.68
N ILE A 59 -1.12 29.05 11.11
CA ILE A 59 -2.52 29.21 10.72
C ILE A 59 -2.69 30.61 10.10
N GLU A 60 -3.26 30.68 8.90
CA GLU A 60 -3.53 31.93 8.21
C GLU A 60 -5.03 32.12 7.93
N PRO A 61 -5.55 33.34 8.03
CA PRO A 61 -6.92 33.66 7.64
C PRO A 61 -7.08 33.58 6.11
N LEU A 62 -8.24 33.14 5.65
CA LEU A 62 -8.62 33.17 4.24
C LEU A 62 -9.85 34.04 4.03
N LYS A 63 -9.86 34.85 2.95
CA LYS A 63 -11.03 35.65 2.57
C LYS A 63 -12.16 34.82 1.98
N LYS A 64 -11.85 33.73 1.31
CA LYS A 64 -12.78 32.75 0.74
C LYS A 64 -12.18 31.36 0.79
N ALA A 65 -13.02 30.35 0.83
CA ALA A 65 -12.56 28.97 0.65
C ALA A 65 -12.00 28.80 -0.77
N PRO A 66 -10.89 28.08 -0.93
CA PRO A 66 -10.42 27.70 -2.26
C PRO A 66 -11.49 26.87 -2.98
N GLU A 67 -11.44 26.85 -4.29
CA GLU A 67 -12.30 25.98 -5.08
C GLU A 67 -11.96 24.51 -4.78
N PHE A 68 -13.00 23.67 -4.77
CA PHE A 68 -12.80 22.24 -4.63
C PHE A 68 -12.05 21.69 -5.84
N VAL A 69 -10.91 21.08 -5.59
CA VAL A 69 -10.17 20.34 -6.60
C VAL A 69 -10.56 18.87 -6.44
N PRO A 70 -11.16 18.24 -7.46
CA PRO A 70 -11.46 16.82 -7.41
C PRO A 70 -10.18 16.01 -7.16
N SER A 71 -10.31 14.92 -6.42
CA SER A 71 -9.19 13.99 -6.22
C SER A 71 -8.80 13.36 -7.57
N ASP A 72 -7.52 13.30 -7.85
CA ASP A 72 -6.93 12.58 -8.98
C ASP A 72 -6.61 11.11 -8.65
N ILE A 73 -6.93 10.68 -7.43
CA ILE A 73 -6.75 9.29 -6.99
C ILE A 73 -7.64 8.39 -7.85
N PRO A 74 -7.07 7.37 -8.53
CA PRO A 74 -7.84 6.44 -9.31
C PRO A 74 -8.87 5.70 -8.47
N LEU A 75 -10.09 5.60 -8.98
CA LEU A 75 -11.16 4.88 -8.32
C LEU A 75 -11.30 3.47 -8.92
N LEU A 76 -11.54 2.50 -8.05
CA LEU A 76 -11.94 1.17 -8.46
C LEU A 76 -13.35 1.19 -9.09
N SER A 77 -13.60 0.26 -10.00
CA SER A 77 -14.95 0.03 -10.54
C SER A 77 -15.91 -0.46 -9.45
N SER A 78 -17.23 -0.45 -9.75
CA SER A 78 -18.23 -1.05 -8.87
C SER A 78 -17.90 -2.49 -8.53
N THR A 79 -18.11 -2.89 -7.27
CA THR A 79 -17.88 -4.25 -6.78
C THR A 79 -18.66 -5.31 -7.56
N ASP A 80 -19.77 -4.94 -8.21
CA ASP A 80 -20.55 -5.86 -9.05
C ASP A 80 -19.78 -6.38 -10.27
N SER A 81 -18.74 -5.63 -10.69
CA SER A 81 -17.88 -6.00 -11.82
C SER A 81 -16.64 -6.80 -11.40
N TRP A 82 -16.44 -7.03 -10.09
CA TRP A 82 -15.26 -7.74 -9.59
C TRP A 82 -15.47 -9.25 -9.68
N VAL A 83 -14.42 -9.97 -10.07
CA VAL A 83 -14.43 -11.43 -10.00
C VAL A 83 -13.70 -11.90 -8.75
N ASN A 84 -14.30 -12.82 -8.01
CA ASN A 84 -13.67 -13.45 -6.87
C ASN A 84 -12.74 -14.57 -7.35
N LEU A 85 -11.44 -14.46 -7.05
CA LEU A 85 -10.44 -15.41 -7.51
C LEU A 85 -10.71 -16.85 -7.04
N LYS A 86 -11.25 -17.01 -5.81
CA LYS A 86 -11.63 -18.34 -5.30
C LYS A 86 -12.80 -18.96 -6.06
N SER A 87 -13.72 -18.17 -6.60
CA SER A 87 -14.81 -18.70 -7.45
C SER A 87 -14.31 -19.23 -8.81
N LEU A 88 -13.09 -18.85 -9.21
CA LEU A 88 -12.42 -19.37 -10.40
C LEU A 88 -11.56 -20.62 -10.11
N GLY A 89 -11.49 -21.05 -8.85
CA GLY A 89 -10.79 -22.26 -8.44
C GLY A 89 -9.48 -22.04 -7.68
N ALA A 90 -9.10 -20.79 -7.38
CA ALA A 90 -7.93 -20.55 -6.53
C ALA A 90 -8.19 -21.03 -5.10
N VAL A 91 -7.18 -21.62 -4.48
CA VAL A 91 -7.27 -22.17 -3.13
C VAL A 91 -6.81 -21.17 -2.06
N GLY A 92 -5.66 -20.56 -2.25
CA GLY A 92 -5.11 -19.57 -1.34
C GLY A 92 -4.73 -20.15 0.03
N ASP A 93 -4.28 -21.40 0.07
CA ASP A 93 -3.90 -22.12 1.29
C ASP A 93 -2.38 -22.06 1.59
N GLY A 94 -1.60 -21.40 0.72
CA GLY A 94 -0.15 -21.33 0.77
C GLY A 94 0.56 -22.63 0.40
N LYS A 95 -0.17 -23.63 -0.10
CA LYS A 95 0.33 -24.96 -0.45
C LYS A 95 0.04 -25.34 -1.89
N THR A 96 -1.16 -25.01 -2.36
CA THR A 96 -1.60 -25.22 -3.73
C THR A 96 -1.03 -24.12 -4.62
N ASP A 97 -0.53 -24.48 -5.78
CA ASP A 97 -0.04 -23.54 -6.77
C ASP A 97 -1.22 -22.86 -7.47
N ASP A 98 -1.40 -21.59 -7.18
CA ASP A 98 -2.47 -20.75 -7.75
C ASP A 98 -2.02 -19.94 -8.99
N THR A 99 -0.79 -20.18 -9.50
CA THR A 99 -0.18 -19.40 -10.62
C THR A 99 -1.08 -19.34 -11.83
N GLU A 100 -1.49 -20.48 -12.34
CA GLU A 100 -2.26 -20.57 -13.58
C GLU A 100 -3.69 -20.00 -13.44
N ILE A 101 -4.31 -20.16 -12.27
CA ILE A 101 -5.63 -19.60 -12.01
C ILE A 101 -5.55 -18.08 -11.97
N LEU A 102 -4.53 -17.51 -11.32
CA LEU A 102 -4.33 -16.07 -11.25
C LEU A 102 -4.01 -15.49 -12.64
N LYS A 103 -3.15 -16.14 -13.44
CA LYS A 103 -2.86 -15.72 -14.82
C LYS A 103 -4.12 -15.75 -15.70
N LYS A 104 -4.95 -16.80 -15.62
CA LYS A 104 -6.21 -16.90 -16.34
C LYS A 104 -7.21 -15.83 -15.91
N ALA A 105 -7.30 -15.54 -14.63
CA ALA A 105 -8.13 -14.46 -14.12
C ALA A 105 -7.68 -13.10 -14.71
N ILE A 106 -6.39 -12.79 -14.70
CA ILE A 106 -5.81 -11.58 -15.29
C ILE A 106 -6.11 -11.52 -16.80
N ALA A 107 -6.02 -12.63 -17.51
CA ALA A 107 -6.30 -12.66 -18.93
C ALA A 107 -7.77 -12.30 -19.26
N SER A 108 -8.70 -12.65 -18.37
CA SER A 108 -10.14 -12.60 -18.64
C SER A 108 -10.88 -11.45 -17.97
N TYR A 109 -10.36 -10.88 -16.88
CA TYR A 109 -11.06 -9.90 -16.06
C TYR A 109 -10.19 -8.67 -15.77
N SER A 110 -10.84 -7.52 -15.66
CA SER A 110 -10.16 -6.25 -15.35
C SER A 110 -9.98 -6.04 -13.87
N THR A 111 -10.90 -6.47 -13.02
CA THR A 111 -10.78 -6.35 -11.56
C THR A 111 -10.99 -7.70 -10.89
N ILE A 112 -9.96 -8.11 -10.16
CA ILE A 112 -9.91 -9.42 -9.50
C ILE A 112 -9.83 -9.19 -7.99
N TYR A 113 -10.81 -9.71 -7.28
CA TYR A 113 -10.82 -9.71 -5.82
C TYR A 113 -10.18 -11.01 -5.30
N LEU A 114 -9.19 -10.83 -4.45
CA LEU A 114 -8.52 -11.89 -3.73
C LEU A 114 -9.03 -11.93 -2.29
N PRO A 115 -9.92 -12.86 -1.91
CA PRO A 115 -10.30 -13.05 -0.51
C PRO A 115 -9.09 -13.37 0.37
N SER A 116 -9.31 -13.37 1.70
CA SER A 116 -8.28 -13.84 2.64
C SER A 116 -7.70 -15.19 2.21
N GLY A 117 -6.37 -15.25 2.11
CA GLY A 117 -5.63 -16.42 1.66
C GLY A 117 -4.17 -16.10 1.34
N HIS A 118 -3.38 -17.16 1.29
CA HIS A 118 -1.99 -17.12 0.86
C HIS A 118 -1.90 -17.80 -0.51
N TYR A 119 -1.92 -17.00 -1.58
CA TYR A 119 -1.88 -17.47 -2.95
C TYR A 119 -0.44 -17.73 -3.35
N TRP A 120 -0.01 -18.98 -3.26
CA TRP A 120 1.31 -19.39 -3.67
C TRP A 120 1.42 -19.40 -5.19
N VAL A 121 2.48 -18.78 -5.71
CA VAL A 121 2.79 -18.75 -7.15
C VAL A 121 4.24 -19.18 -7.38
N THR A 122 4.50 -19.73 -8.56
CA THR A 122 5.81 -20.27 -8.95
C THR A 122 6.48 -19.45 -10.05
N GLU A 123 5.75 -18.52 -10.65
CA GLU A 123 6.20 -17.68 -11.74
C GLU A 123 5.76 -16.22 -11.56
N PRO A 124 6.37 -15.28 -12.29
CA PRO A 124 5.94 -13.89 -12.30
C PRO A 124 4.47 -13.72 -12.68
N ILE A 125 3.79 -12.87 -11.94
CA ILE A 125 2.41 -12.45 -12.24
C ILE A 125 2.48 -11.12 -12.98
N ILE A 126 2.17 -11.15 -14.27
CA ILE A 126 2.21 -9.99 -15.16
C ILE A 126 0.80 -9.47 -15.36
N LEU A 127 0.56 -8.22 -14.97
CA LEU A 127 -0.73 -7.56 -15.15
C LEU A 127 -0.92 -7.09 -16.59
N LYS A 128 -2.16 -7.05 -17.05
CA LYS A 128 -2.52 -6.27 -18.25
C LYS A 128 -2.62 -4.77 -17.89
N PRO A 129 -2.58 -3.88 -18.88
CA PRO A 129 -2.58 -2.42 -18.61
C PRO A 129 -3.72 -1.92 -17.73
N GLU A 130 -4.87 -2.58 -17.76
CA GLU A 130 -6.08 -2.19 -17.03
C GLU A 130 -6.44 -3.12 -15.86
N THR A 131 -5.57 -4.07 -15.53
CA THR A 131 -5.85 -5.04 -14.45
C THR A 131 -5.72 -4.39 -13.08
N ASN A 132 -6.76 -4.57 -12.26
CA ASN A 132 -6.78 -4.22 -10.85
C ASN A 132 -6.81 -5.48 -9.98
N LEU A 133 -5.99 -5.51 -8.95
CA LEU A 133 -5.98 -6.56 -7.93
C LEU A 133 -6.40 -5.95 -6.59
N VAL A 134 -7.43 -6.50 -5.99
CA VAL A 134 -7.98 -6.02 -4.72
C VAL A 134 -8.00 -7.15 -3.71
N GLY A 135 -7.26 -6.98 -2.63
CA GLY A 135 -7.26 -7.89 -1.48
C GLY A 135 -8.08 -7.33 -0.33
N LEU A 136 -8.30 -8.16 0.67
CA LEU A 136 -9.01 -7.74 1.87
C LEU A 136 -8.12 -6.94 2.83
N HIS A 137 -6.87 -7.39 3.03
CA HIS A 137 -5.88 -6.74 3.87
C HIS A 137 -4.50 -7.40 3.65
N PRO A 138 -3.41 -6.64 3.56
CA PRO A 138 -2.11 -7.17 3.13
C PRO A 138 -1.47 -8.21 4.06
N SER A 139 -1.92 -8.30 5.31
CA SER A 139 -1.42 -9.33 6.23
C SER A 139 -2.13 -10.69 6.07
N ILE A 140 -3.33 -10.71 5.50
CA ILE A 140 -4.15 -11.93 5.38
C ILE A 140 -4.50 -12.29 3.93
N THR A 141 -4.21 -11.40 2.98
CA THR A 141 -4.32 -11.65 1.55
C THR A 141 -2.95 -11.45 0.93
N GLN A 142 -2.25 -12.53 0.61
CA GLN A 142 -0.89 -12.46 0.09
C GLN A 142 -0.75 -13.25 -1.20
N ILE A 143 -0.07 -12.65 -2.19
CA ILE A 143 0.56 -13.37 -3.29
C ILE A 143 1.98 -13.67 -2.85
N MET A 144 2.40 -14.92 -2.88
CA MET A 144 3.65 -15.33 -2.27
C MET A 144 4.43 -16.35 -3.09
N LEU A 145 5.74 -16.26 -3.01
CA LEU A 145 6.64 -17.35 -3.35
C LEU A 145 6.81 -18.27 -2.14
N ARG A 146 7.32 -19.45 -2.37
CA ARG A 146 7.90 -20.30 -1.33
C ARG A 146 9.43 -20.21 -1.40
N ASP A 147 10.08 -20.67 -0.34
CA ASP A 147 11.53 -20.77 -0.34
C ASP A 147 12.00 -21.67 -1.48
N SER A 148 13.07 -21.27 -2.14
CA SER A 148 13.67 -22.01 -3.24
C SER A 148 12.75 -22.26 -4.45
N THR A 149 11.86 -21.30 -4.76
CA THR A 149 11.05 -21.35 -5.98
C THR A 149 11.95 -21.33 -7.21
N GLU A 150 11.87 -22.37 -8.05
CA GLU A 150 12.82 -22.68 -9.13
C GLU A 150 13.08 -21.49 -10.07
N ALA A 151 12.05 -20.81 -10.54
CA ALA A 151 12.17 -19.68 -11.45
C ALA A 151 12.99 -18.52 -10.88
N TYR A 152 13.10 -18.42 -9.55
CA TYR A 152 13.78 -17.32 -8.87
C TYR A 152 15.18 -17.70 -8.33
N GLN A 153 15.67 -18.89 -8.69
CA GLN A 153 16.97 -19.38 -8.24
C GLN A 153 18.12 -18.95 -9.17
N GLY A 154 19.34 -19.18 -8.70
CA GLY A 154 20.58 -18.92 -9.44
C GLY A 154 20.96 -17.45 -9.50
N VAL A 155 21.85 -17.13 -10.44
CA VAL A 155 22.36 -15.77 -10.72
C VAL A 155 21.74 -15.29 -12.02
N GLY A 156 21.35 -14.02 -12.07
CA GLY A 156 20.77 -13.44 -13.29
C GLY A 156 19.99 -12.14 -12.99
N THR A 157 19.26 -11.68 -13.99
CA THR A 157 18.42 -10.49 -13.86
C THR A 157 17.37 -10.69 -12.77
N PRO A 158 17.10 -9.67 -11.93
CA PRO A 158 15.99 -9.71 -10.97
C PRO A 158 14.67 -10.06 -11.66
N LEU A 159 13.86 -10.90 -11.00
CA LEU A 159 12.60 -11.38 -11.51
C LEU A 159 11.47 -10.93 -10.57
N PRO A 160 10.47 -10.16 -11.03
CA PRO A 160 9.42 -9.67 -10.18
C PRO A 160 8.41 -10.76 -9.83
N LEU A 161 7.89 -10.73 -8.59
CA LEU A 161 6.71 -11.50 -8.22
C LEU A 161 5.46 -10.92 -8.91
N LEU A 162 5.34 -9.58 -8.92
CA LEU A 162 4.29 -8.86 -9.62
C LEU A 162 4.89 -7.83 -10.58
N GLU A 163 4.42 -7.80 -11.82
CA GLU A 163 4.83 -6.80 -12.80
C GLU A 163 3.63 -6.04 -13.35
N ALA A 164 3.65 -4.70 -13.24
CA ALA A 164 2.70 -3.83 -13.92
C ALA A 164 3.35 -3.25 -15.19
N PRO A 165 2.65 -3.29 -16.34
CA PRO A 165 3.21 -2.88 -17.62
C PRO A 165 3.39 -1.35 -17.69
N ARG A 166 4.31 -0.93 -18.57
CA ARG A 166 4.57 0.49 -18.80
C ARG A 166 3.30 1.22 -19.26
N GLY A 167 3.00 2.33 -18.58
CA GLY A 167 1.86 3.19 -18.92
C GLY A 167 0.49 2.62 -18.56
N GLY A 168 0.41 1.49 -17.88
CA GLY A 168 -0.85 0.91 -17.42
C GLY A 168 -1.57 1.79 -16.40
N THR A 169 -2.86 1.50 -16.18
CA THR A 169 -3.74 2.17 -15.21
C THR A 169 -4.08 1.25 -14.05
N ASN A 170 -3.11 0.46 -13.61
CA ASN A 170 -3.29 -0.62 -12.65
C ASN A 170 -3.54 -0.07 -11.23
N ILE A 171 -4.43 -0.72 -10.50
CA ILE A 171 -4.61 -0.52 -9.07
C ILE A 171 -4.34 -1.84 -8.36
N VAL A 172 -3.46 -1.80 -7.35
CA VAL A 172 -3.22 -2.93 -6.44
C VAL A 172 -3.49 -2.44 -5.03
N SER A 173 -4.45 -3.03 -4.34
CA SER A 173 -4.89 -2.56 -3.02
C SER A 173 -5.14 -3.70 -2.06
N GLY A 174 -4.72 -3.55 -0.79
CA GLY A 174 -4.99 -4.51 0.28
C GLY A 174 -4.28 -5.85 0.13
N ILE A 175 -3.11 -5.92 -0.53
CA ILE A 175 -2.41 -7.16 -0.87
C ILE A 175 -0.98 -7.16 -0.32
N GLY A 176 -0.58 -8.26 0.31
CA GLY A 176 0.81 -8.56 0.61
C GLY A 176 1.51 -9.21 -0.59
N LEU A 177 2.71 -8.75 -0.91
CA LEU A 177 3.63 -9.37 -1.86
C LEU A 177 4.81 -9.94 -1.09
N ASN A 178 4.89 -11.27 -1.05
CA ASN A 178 5.86 -11.98 -0.22
C ASN A 178 6.83 -12.79 -1.09
N THR A 179 8.07 -12.37 -1.16
CA THR A 179 9.12 -13.06 -1.93
C THR A 179 9.74 -14.24 -1.19
N SER A 180 9.28 -14.53 0.03
CA SER A 180 9.86 -15.58 0.88
C SER A 180 11.36 -15.37 1.16
N GLY A 181 12.09 -16.41 1.55
CA GLY A 181 13.48 -16.32 2.00
C GLY A 181 14.50 -16.58 0.91
N VAL A 182 14.62 -17.82 0.46
CA VAL A 182 15.73 -18.29 -0.39
C VAL A 182 15.39 -18.15 -1.89
N ASN A 183 15.14 -16.92 -2.33
CA ASN A 183 14.85 -16.59 -3.72
C ASN A 183 15.73 -15.41 -4.18
N PRO A 184 17.03 -15.65 -4.52
CA PRO A 184 18.03 -14.60 -4.72
C PRO A 184 17.71 -13.62 -5.85
N ARG A 185 16.90 -14.03 -6.82
CA ARG A 185 16.49 -13.17 -7.95
C ARG A 185 15.14 -12.49 -7.73
N ALA A 186 14.42 -12.83 -6.66
CA ALA A 186 13.07 -12.29 -6.45
C ALA A 186 13.09 -10.81 -6.06
N VAL A 187 12.27 -10.02 -6.74
CA VAL A 187 11.86 -8.69 -6.31
C VAL A 187 10.34 -8.68 -6.17
N ALA A 188 9.83 -7.99 -5.16
CA ALA A 188 8.40 -8.06 -4.86
C ALA A 188 7.54 -7.46 -5.97
N ALA A 189 7.94 -6.33 -6.55
CA ALA A 189 7.21 -5.71 -7.63
C ALA A 189 8.14 -4.99 -8.61
N LYS A 190 7.76 -5.02 -9.89
CA LYS A 190 8.27 -4.14 -10.95
C LYS A 190 7.11 -3.29 -11.43
N TRP A 191 7.06 -2.05 -10.95
CA TRP A 191 5.95 -1.15 -11.19
C TRP A 191 6.33 -0.13 -12.25
N MET A 192 5.81 -0.30 -13.46
CA MET A 192 6.04 0.61 -14.58
C MET A 192 4.74 1.29 -15.05
N ALA A 193 3.67 1.12 -14.29
CA ALA A 193 2.36 1.67 -14.62
C ALA A 193 2.38 3.22 -14.66
N GLY A 194 1.43 3.80 -15.36
CA GLY A 194 1.35 5.24 -15.60
C GLY A 194 0.78 6.03 -14.42
N GLU A 195 0.60 7.33 -14.63
CA GLU A 195 0.15 8.27 -13.59
C GLU A 195 -1.23 7.98 -13.00
N LYS A 196 -2.08 7.28 -13.75
CA LYS A 196 -3.41 6.84 -13.30
C LYS A 196 -3.40 5.46 -12.64
N SER A 197 -2.28 5.09 -12.07
CA SER A 197 -2.10 3.82 -11.38
C SER A 197 -1.75 4.04 -9.91
N MET A 198 -2.02 3.05 -9.08
CA MET A 198 -1.82 3.19 -7.64
C MET A 198 -1.54 1.84 -6.97
N MET A 199 -0.60 1.85 -6.03
CA MET A 199 -0.53 0.84 -4.97
C MET A 199 -1.03 1.47 -3.67
N ASN A 200 -2.06 0.87 -3.06
CA ASN A 200 -2.63 1.33 -1.80
C ASN A 200 -2.73 0.17 -0.82
N ASP A 201 -2.28 0.40 0.41
CA ASP A 201 -2.24 -0.64 1.44
C ASP A 201 -1.58 -1.94 0.93
N VAL A 202 -0.38 -1.82 0.34
CA VAL A 202 0.41 -2.94 -0.15
C VAL A 202 1.60 -3.18 0.79
N ARG A 203 1.75 -4.41 1.25
CA ARG A 203 2.85 -4.82 2.11
C ARG A 203 3.87 -5.64 1.31
N PHE A 204 5.11 -5.19 1.31
CA PHE A 204 6.24 -5.95 0.79
C PHE A 204 6.90 -6.73 1.93
N SER A 205 7.07 -8.03 1.74
CA SER A 205 7.74 -8.90 2.72
C SER A 205 8.64 -9.92 2.02
N GLY A 206 9.64 -10.36 2.74
CA GLY A 206 10.63 -11.32 2.25
C GLY A 206 12.05 -10.87 2.51
N GLY A 207 13.01 -11.75 2.29
CA GLY A 207 14.44 -11.46 2.43
C GLY A 207 14.96 -11.36 3.87
N HIS A 208 14.10 -11.37 4.86
CA HIS A 208 14.49 -11.39 6.27
C HIS A 208 14.41 -12.80 6.82
N GLY A 209 15.53 -13.27 7.44
CA GLY A 209 15.55 -14.58 8.06
C GLY A 209 15.30 -15.65 7.00
N THR A 210 16.24 -15.84 6.13
CA THR A 210 16.26 -16.99 5.24
C THR A 210 16.39 -18.24 6.08
N TYR A 211 15.36 -19.06 6.06
CA TYR A 211 15.46 -20.40 6.61
C TYR A 211 15.99 -21.31 5.52
N ASP A 212 16.96 -22.15 5.85
CA ASP A 212 17.35 -23.23 4.97
C ASP A 212 16.22 -24.26 4.85
N LEU A 213 16.34 -25.20 3.92
CA LEU A 213 15.36 -26.27 3.71
C LEU A 213 15.08 -27.13 4.97
N LYS A 214 15.89 -26.97 6.03
CA LYS A 214 15.74 -27.63 7.33
C LYS A 214 15.11 -26.71 8.39
N GLY A 215 14.64 -25.52 7.98
CA GLY A 215 14.02 -24.55 8.89
C GLY A 215 14.99 -23.83 9.81
N ARG A 216 16.31 -23.82 9.49
CA ARG A 216 17.31 -23.08 10.27
C ARG A 216 17.44 -21.67 9.71
N ASP A 217 17.45 -20.67 10.61
CA ASP A 217 17.72 -19.27 10.25
C ASP A 217 19.16 -19.15 9.69
N VAL A 218 19.26 -18.77 8.43
CA VAL A 218 20.53 -18.55 7.73
C VAL A 218 20.65 -17.04 7.53
N ARG A 219 21.31 -16.37 8.46
CA ARG A 219 21.65 -14.94 8.40
C ARG A 219 22.99 -14.73 7.75
#